data_0f0028f823088f26ed52fd78db043105
#
_entry.id   0f0028f823088f26ed52fd78db043105
#
_cell.length_a   1.000
_cell.length_b   1.000
_cell.length_c   1.000
_cell.angle_alpha   90.00
_cell.angle_beta   90.00
_cell.angle_gamma   90.00
#
_symmetry.space_group_name_H-M   'P 1'
#
loop_
_entity.id
_entity.type
_entity.pdbx_description
1 polymer ?
#
loop_
_entity_poly.entity_id
_entity_poly.type
_entity_poly.pdbx_seq_one_letter_code
_entity_poly.pdbx_strand_id
1 'polypeptide(L)'
;RRINTPMERVGKVSKPRNLHPSHYGFLCPVETPEGPSCGLIKNLSLGVIITSLGHQLHTPAVREIVLQVTRPYVVECCKDAGIRGTVVFFNGVILTVIYQADKVLHALTSLRRTTLCMRQAYMSVYRNFDSHLHIHTDEGRMVRHVLGTTESGQDILYNPKIHVNMSLDALVAAGILQYFDIAEFTTQRIAVDIGTLRRAATERRRYTGCEIHPYLMLGLTASLIPMIQCNQSPRNTYQTSMSKQAIAHPGVHSSQMDLCTHKLVYPQVPLVRTDNDSGLDIETTAPLGGNFLVAISNYSGVTQNDAVVMSRHAIQRGLGLTQHLFVARMDIRYPESLLALRCPGADAPETCTILHPETGIVNTGATVCAGDPLFYTVDAENPTAPPTARYARAEEVGVVNRVEILCNAFCIWQTQEGANKYWTWSEDGGGGGEGVIDVLDVIQRRLMETPQKAMVIRIRFATMRHPEIGDKMASRHGQKGTIAQVLDCEDLPFCADGTVPDLIFNSHGIPSRMTIGQMWEQLLSKLRAVSPQTSTLPGGRAFSHAAGDLESIFGKLNILGYHAYGREKMYCGLTGEPLDGTVSLGIVYYQRYIRY
;
A
#
# COMPACT_ATOMS: atom_id res chain seq x y z
N ARG A 1 -0.01 -11.48 -1.13
CA ARG A 1 0.80 -11.15 0.05
C ARG A 1 0.15 -11.50 1.40
N ARG A 2 -0.99 -12.18 1.43
CA ARG A 2 -1.76 -12.49 2.63
C ARG A 2 -1.93 -14.00 2.79
N ILE A 3 -1.66 -14.51 4.00
CA ILE A 3 -1.83 -15.92 4.37
C ILE A 3 -2.99 -16.01 5.35
N ASN A 4 -3.92 -16.93 5.10
CA ASN A 4 -5.03 -17.23 5.99
C ASN A 4 -4.83 -18.63 6.59
N THR A 5 -4.78 -18.71 7.91
CA THR A 5 -4.69 -19.99 8.62
C THR A 5 -6.08 -20.63 8.65
N PRO A 6 -6.27 -21.88 8.19
CA PRO A 6 -7.57 -22.55 8.12
C PRO A 6 -8.02 -23.03 9.49
N MET A 7 -8.43 -22.09 10.35
CA MET A 7 -8.93 -22.36 11.71
C MET A 7 -10.19 -21.55 11.97
N GLU A 8 -11.03 -22.05 12.86
CA GLU A 8 -12.18 -21.31 13.36
C GLU A 8 -11.76 -20.00 14.04
N ARG A 9 -12.39 -18.90 13.63
CA ARG A 9 -12.06 -17.56 14.12
C ARG A 9 -12.53 -17.30 15.56
N VAL A 10 -13.57 -18.00 16.00
CA VAL A 10 -14.23 -17.81 17.31
C VAL A 10 -13.56 -18.61 18.43
N GLY A 11 -12.69 -19.55 18.10
CA GLY A 11 -12.01 -20.41 19.08
C GLY A 11 -11.03 -19.65 19.98
N LYS A 12 -10.96 -20.05 21.26
CA LYS A 12 -10.06 -19.49 22.28
C LYS A 12 -8.60 -19.95 22.16
N VAL A 13 -8.22 -20.63 21.07
CA VAL A 13 -6.86 -21.16 20.89
C VAL A 13 -5.89 -20.01 20.63
N SER A 14 -4.95 -19.78 21.55
CA SER A 14 -4.00 -18.65 21.48
C SER A 14 -2.71 -18.97 20.71
N LYS A 15 -2.19 -20.20 20.81
CA LYS A 15 -0.88 -20.56 20.24
C LYS A 15 -0.68 -20.24 18.76
N PRO A 16 -1.60 -20.55 17.81
CA PRO A 16 -1.42 -20.21 16.41
C PRO A 16 -1.54 -18.69 16.10
N ARG A 17 -2.05 -17.91 17.07
CA ARG A 17 -2.18 -16.45 16.97
C ARG A 17 -0.94 -15.70 17.43
N ASN A 18 -0.09 -16.36 18.23
CA ASN A 18 1.10 -15.75 18.78
C ASN A 18 2.18 -15.55 17.71
N LEU A 19 2.98 -14.52 17.89
CA LEU A 19 4.19 -14.32 17.10
C LEU A 19 5.22 -15.39 17.45
N HIS A 20 5.72 -16.11 16.45
CA HIS A 20 6.73 -17.15 16.61
C HIS A 20 8.08 -16.71 16.01
N PRO A 21 9.23 -17.07 16.57
CA PRO A 21 10.54 -16.69 16.04
C PRO A 21 10.77 -17.09 14.57
N SER A 22 10.20 -18.19 14.11
CA SER A 22 10.27 -18.61 12.70
C SER A 22 9.58 -17.66 11.73
N HIS A 23 8.75 -16.73 12.21
CA HIS A 23 8.14 -15.69 11.39
C HIS A 23 9.14 -14.61 10.96
N TYR A 24 10.27 -14.48 11.66
CA TYR A 24 11.26 -13.43 11.43
C TYR A 24 11.72 -13.41 9.98
N GLY A 25 11.50 -12.29 9.32
CA GLY A 25 11.86 -12.04 7.93
C GLY A 25 10.99 -12.71 6.87
N PHE A 26 10.02 -13.57 7.24
CA PHE A 26 9.07 -14.21 6.35
C PHE A 26 7.67 -13.63 6.48
N LEU A 27 7.23 -13.37 7.69
CA LEU A 27 5.90 -12.81 7.99
C LEU A 27 6.06 -11.51 8.78
N CYS A 28 5.25 -10.51 8.43
CA CYS A 28 5.26 -9.23 9.12
C CYS A 28 4.85 -9.40 10.59
N PRO A 29 5.63 -8.88 11.55
CA PRO A 29 5.32 -9.05 12.98
C PRO A 29 4.16 -8.20 13.47
N VAL A 30 3.75 -7.17 12.73
CA VAL A 30 2.77 -6.17 13.19
C VAL A 30 1.53 -6.10 12.30
N GLU A 31 1.59 -6.54 11.04
CA GLU A 31 0.47 -6.47 10.11
C GLU A 31 -0.46 -7.68 10.27
N THR A 32 -1.54 -7.52 11.04
CA THR A 32 -2.59 -8.50 11.25
C THR A 32 -3.92 -7.78 11.48
N PRO A 33 -5.09 -8.37 11.12
CA PRO A 33 -6.39 -7.79 11.45
C PRO A 33 -6.63 -7.72 12.96
N GLU A 34 -7.47 -6.80 13.36
CA GLU A 34 -8.02 -6.73 14.72
C GLU A 34 -9.20 -7.72 14.89
N GLY A 35 -9.49 -8.07 16.15
CA GLY A 35 -10.64 -8.90 16.51
C GLY A 35 -10.44 -10.41 16.30
N PRO A 36 -11.49 -11.16 15.92
CA PRO A 36 -11.47 -12.63 15.89
C PRO A 36 -10.42 -13.24 14.97
N SER A 37 -10.01 -12.53 13.93
CA SER A 37 -9.00 -12.98 12.95
C SER A 37 -7.56 -12.61 13.33
N CYS A 38 -7.33 -11.98 14.49
CA CYS A 38 -6.01 -11.55 14.93
C CYS A 38 -5.04 -12.75 15.01
N GLY A 39 -3.87 -12.61 14.37
CA GLY A 39 -2.82 -13.63 14.33
C GLY A 39 -3.11 -14.85 13.43
N LEU A 40 -4.35 -15.06 12.98
CA LEU A 40 -4.71 -16.11 12.01
C LEU A 40 -4.51 -15.67 10.57
N ILE A 41 -4.71 -14.39 10.31
CA ILE A 41 -4.38 -13.78 9.03
C ILE A 41 -3.04 -13.08 9.18
N LYS A 42 -2.08 -13.47 8.36
CA LYS A 42 -0.70 -12.99 8.37
C LYS A 42 -0.36 -12.39 7.02
N ASN A 43 0.58 -11.47 6.99
CA ASN A 43 1.04 -10.82 5.76
C ASN A 43 2.52 -11.10 5.55
N LEU A 44 2.91 -11.30 4.28
CA LEU A 44 4.30 -11.57 3.91
C LEU A 44 5.18 -10.33 4.14
N SER A 45 6.40 -10.57 4.57
CA SER A 45 7.45 -9.54 4.64
C SER A 45 7.90 -9.10 3.24
N LEU A 46 8.56 -7.95 3.14
CA LEU A 46 8.97 -7.35 1.87
C LEU A 46 9.93 -8.23 1.05
N GLY A 47 10.91 -8.83 1.73
CA GLY A 47 11.96 -9.63 1.11
C GLY A 47 11.57 -11.06 0.75
N VAL A 48 10.30 -11.46 0.90
CA VAL A 48 9.86 -12.84 0.70
C VAL A 48 9.40 -13.09 -0.73
N ILE A 49 9.87 -14.18 -1.29
CA ILE A 49 9.45 -14.75 -2.57
C ILE A 49 8.73 -16.07 -2.28
N ILE A 50 7.62 -16.33 -2.96
CA ILE A 50 6.93 -17.62 -2.93
C ILE A 50 7.33 -18.40 -4.18
N THR A 51 7.80 -19.64 -4.01
CA THR A 51 8.11 -20.52 -5.13
C THR A 51 6.84 -20.91 -5.88
N SER A 52 6.90 -20.88 -7.20
CA SER A 52 5.77 -21.15 -8.10
C SER A 52 6.02 -22.41 -8.94
N LEU A 53 4.99 -22.85 -9.65
CA LEU A 53 5.07 -24.00 -10.56
C LEU A 53 6.21 -23.88 -11.60
N GLY A 54 6.51 -22.67 -12.07
CA GLY A 54 7.64 -22.43 -12.97
C GLY A 54 9.00 -22.82 -12.38
N HIS A 55 9.19 -22.64 -11.09
CA HIS A 55 10.41 -23.07 -10.39
C HIS A 55 10.48 -24.60 -10.25
N GLN A 56 9.33 -25.26 -10.15
CA GLN A 56 9.23 -26.71 -10.03
C GLN A 56 9.64 -27.45 -11.32
N LEU A 57 9.57 -26.82 -12.49
CA LEU A 57 10.00 -27.40 -13.78
C LEU A 57 11.46 -27.92 -13.75
N HIS A 58 12.30 -27.35 -12.90
CA HIS A 58 13.70 -27.76 -12.75
C HIS A 58 13.90 -28.92 -11.77
N THR A 59 12.87 -29.37 -11.07
CA THR A 59 12.97 -30.45 -10.06
C THR A 59 13.55 -31.76 -10.56
N PRO A 60 13.21 -32.27 -11.76
CA PRO A 60 13.82 -33.52 -12.27
C PRO A 60 15.34 -33.40 -12.48
N ALA A 61 15.80 -32.27 -13.04
CA ALA A 61 17.22 -32.01 -13.24
C ALA A 61 17.97 -31.89 -11.90
N VAL A 62 17.37 -31.19 -10.92
CA VAL A 62 17.94 -31.08 -9.58
C VAL A 62 18.03 -32.45 -8.89
N ARG A 63 17.00 -33.30 -9.02
CA ARG A 63 17.00 -34.66 -8.46
C ARG A 63 18.14 -35.50 -9.02
N GLU A 64 18.38 -35.43 -10.31
CA GLU A 64 19.48 -36.17 -10.96
C GLU A 64 20.84 -35.71 -10.42
N ILE A 65 21.08 -34.42 -10.29
CA ILE A 65 22.33 -33.89 -9.73
C ILE A 65 22.49 -34.33 -8.27
N VAL A 66 21.42 -34.30 -7.47
CA VAL A 66 21.46 -34.79 -6.07
C VAL A 66 21.85 -36.25 -6.02
N LEU A 67 21.30 -37.11 -6.89
CA LEU A 67 21.68 -38.52 -6.97
C LEU A 67 23.16 -38.71 -7.35
N GLN A 68 23.68 -37.91 -8.28
CA GLN A 68 25.10 -37.96 -8.67
C GLN A 68 26.01 -37.55 -7.49
N VAL A 69 25.66 -36.49 -6.75
CA VAL A 69 26.44 -36.02 -5.59
C VAL A 69 26.38 -37.00 -4.42
N THR A 70 25.25 -37.65 -4.20
CA THR A 70 25.08 -38.59 -3.08
C THR A 70 25.69 -39.98 -3.38
N ARG A 71 25.79 -40.38 -4.65
CA ARG A 71 26.25 -41.69 -5.08
C ARG A 71 27.55 -42.17 -4.42
N PRO A 72 28.64 -41.37 -4.26
CA PRO A 72 29.87 -41.82 -3.61
C PRO A 72 29.71 -42.10 -2.10
N TYR A 73 28.65 -41.64 -1.51
CA TYR A 73 28.40 -41.70 -0.06
C TYR A 73 27.25 -42.63 0.31
N VAL A 74 26.69 -43.38 -0.64
CA VAL A 74 25.54 -44.27 -0.40
C VAL A 74 26.02 -45.50 0.41
N VAL A 75 25.22 -45.89 1.38
CA VAL A 75 25.40 -47.12 2.15
C VAL A 75 24.85 -48.28 1.34
N GLU A 76 25.70 -49.06 0.67
CA GLU A 76 25.28 -50.14 -0.20
C GLU A 76 24.80 -51.39 0.55
N CYS A 77 25.15 -51.56 1.83
CA CYS A 77 24.71 -52.70 2.61
C CYS A 77 24.58 -52.40 4.11
N CYS A 78 23.44 -52.70 4.72
CA CYS A 78 23.19 -52.57 6.17
C CYS A 78 23.99 -53.61 7.02
N LYS A 79 25.01 -54.25 6.49
CA LYS A 79 25.79 -55.29 7.18
C LYS A 79 26.98 -54.75 7.96
N ASP A 80 27.40 -53.51 7.75
CA ASP A 80 28.44 -52.89 8.58
C ASP A 80 27.82 -52.40 9.89
N ALA A 81 27.75 -53.30 10.81
CA ALA A 81 27.26 -53.09 12.16
C ALA A 81 28.02 -51.92 12.86
N GLY A 82 27.44 -50.74 12.88
CA GLY A 82 27.99 -49.61 13.61
C GLY A 82 27.90 -48.25 12.93
N ILE A 83 27.70 -48.17 11.62
CA ILE A 83 27.59 -46.89 10.91
C ILE A 83 26.11 -46.44 10.91
N ARG A 84 25.81 -45.41 11.68
CA ARG A 84 24.49 -44.74 11.62
C ARG A 84 24.38 -43.97 10.30
N GLY A 85 23.64 -44.53 9.34
CA GLY A 85 23.36 -43.84 8.07
C GLY A 85 22.42 -42.67 8.26
N THR A 86 22.66 -41.59 7.53
CA THR A 86 21.76 -40.43 7.43
C THR A 86 20.80 -40.64 6.27
N VAL A 87 19.50 -40.56 6.52
CA VAL A 87 18.48 -40.62 5.47
C VAL A 87 18.40 -39.31 4.74
N VAL A 88 18.37 -39.36 3.40
CA VAL A 88 18.16 -38.18 2.54
C VAL A 88 16.73 -38.18 2.03
N PHE A 89 16.03 -37.09 2.34
CA PHE A 89 14.68 -36.84 1.85
C PHE A 89 14.72 -35.81 0.71
N PHE A 90 14.02 -36.09 -0.37
CA PHE A 90 13.82 -35.19 -1.48
C PHE A 90 12.31 -34.92 -1.64
N ASN A 91 11.86 -33.69 -1.39
CA ASN A 91 10.45 -33.32 -1.36
C ASN A 91 9.58 -34.29 -0.52
N GLY A 92 10.07 -34.67 0.66
CA GLY A 92 9.37 -35.58 1.59
C GLY A 92 9.49 -37.09 1.25
N VAL A 93 10.10 -37.47 0.12
CA VAL A 93 10.29 -38.85 -0.26
C VAL A 93 11.73 -39.28 0.05
N ILE A 94 11.91 -40.48 0.60
CA ILE A 94 13.24 -41.06 0.84
C ILE A 94 13.93 -41.30 -0.49
N LEU A 95 15.10 -40.68 -0.67
CA LEU A 95 15.91 -40.82 -1.86
C LEU A 95 17.00 -41.89 -1.69
N THR A 96 17.77 -41.81 -0.60
CA THR A 96 18.92 -42.70 -0.31
C THR A 96 19.35 -42.56 1.14
N VAL A 97 20.27 -43.43 1.58
CA VAL A 97 20.93 -43.37 2.89
C VAL A 97 22.41 -43.15 2.68
N ILE A 98 23.00 -42.17 3.35
CA ILE A 98 24.41 -41.78 3.19
C ILE A 98 25.17 -41.81 4.51
N TYR A 99 26.51 -41.93 4.46
CA TYR A 99 27.37 -41.94 5.65
C TYR A 99 28.13 -40.65 5.80
N GLN A 100 28.29 -39.70 5.15
CA GLN A 100 28.99 -38.42 5.36
C GLN A 100 28.08 -37.22 5.01
N ALA A 101 27.00 -37.04 5.75
CA ALA A 101 26.00 -36.04 5.48
C ALA A 101 26.55 -34.61 5.38
N ASP A 102 27.56 -34.27 6.19
CA ASP A 102 28.13 -32.91 6.20
C ASP A 102 28.90 -32.59 4.92
N LYS A 103 29.58 -33.58 4.31
CA LYS A 103 30.24 -33.40 3.02
C LYS A 103 29.24 -33.21 1.89
N VAL A 104 28.17 -34.03 1.90
CA VAL A 104 27.08 -33.90 0.92
C VAL A 104 26.38 -32.57 1.07
N LEU A 105 26.07 -32.12 2.30
CA LEU A 105 25.49 -30.83 2.57
C LEU A 105 26.34 -29.68 2.01
N HIS A 106 27.65 -29.72 2.28
CA HIS A 106 28.58 -28.71 1.77
C HIS A 106 28.67 -28.71 0.25
N ALA A 107 28.75 -29.88 -0.37
CA ALA A 107 28.78 -30.03 -1.83
C ALA A 107 27.51 -29.48 -2.49
N LEU A 108 26.34 -29.85 -1.97
CA LEU A 108 25.06 -29.35 -2.49
C LEU A 108 24.90 -27.82 -2.28
N THR A 109 25.36 -27.30 -1.16
CA THR A 109 25.32 -25.84 -0.89
C THR A 109 26.23 -25.07 -1.85
N SER A 110 27.39 -25.63 -2.21
CA SER A 110 28.30 -25.03 -3.19
C SER A 110 27.73 -25.11 -4.61
N LEU A 111 27.22 -26.30 -5.02
CA LEU A 111 26.60 -26.49 -6.34
C LEU A 111 25.36 -25.62 -6.55
N ARG A 112 24.57 -25.36 -5.50
CA ARG A 112 23.42 -24.47 -5.56
C ARG A 112 23.76 -23.08 -6.09
N ARG A 113 24.96 -22.56 -5.80
CA ARG A 113 25.42 -21.25 -6.26
C ARG A 113 25.80 -21.24 -7.74
N THR A 114 26.40 -22.31 -8.23
CA THR A 114 26.93 -22.38 -9.60
C THR A 114 25.94 -22.93 -10.60
N THR A 115 25.07 -23.86 -10.19
CA THR A 115 24.16 -24.58 -11.08
C THR A 115 22.85 -23.83 -11.29
N LEU A 116 22.54 -23.47 -12.54
CA LEU A 116 21.37 -22.64 -12.88
C LEU A 116 20.03 -23.27 -12.46
N CYS A 117 19.82 -24.56 -12.74
CA CYS A 117 18.57 -25.25 -12.40
C CYS A 117 18.34 -25.31 -10.88
N MET A 118 19.37 -25.44 -10.07
CA MET A 118 19.24 -25.43 -8.61
C MET A 118 18.86 -24.03 -8.09
N ARG A 119 19.40 -22.97 -8.70
CA ARG A 119 19.04 -21.58 -8.38
C ARG A 119 17.59 -21.28 -8.78
N GLN A 120 17.21 -21.66 -9.98
CA GLN A 120 15.84 -21.44 -10.49
C GLN A 120 14.79 -22.23 -9.73
N ALA A 121 15.14 -23.44 -9.25
CA ALA A 121 14.26 -24.22 -8.36
C ALA A 121 14.21 -23.68 -6.92
N TYR A 122 15.00 -22.70 -6.56
CA TYR A 122 15.20 -22.29 -5.15
C TYR A 122 15.44 -23.51 -4.24
N MET A 123 16.34 -24.41 -4.65
CA MET A 123 16.64 -25.60 -3.88
C MET A 123 17.11 -25.24 -2.48
N SER A 124 16.45 -25.75 -1.45
CA SER A 124 16.90 -25.68 -0.07
C SER A 124 17.43 -27.01 0.41
N VAL A 125 18.44 -26.96 1.26
CA VAL A 125 19.05 -28.14 1.85
C VAL A 125 19.43 -27.88 3.30
N TYR A 126 18.94 -28.70 4.22
CA TYR A 126 19.23 -28.56 5.63
C TYR A 126 19.24 -29.92 6.34
N ARG A 127 19.93 -29.97 7.47
CA ARG A 127 19.96 -31.13 8.36
C ARG A 127 19.01 -30.89 9.54
N ASN A 128 18.07 -31.80 9.75
CA ASN A 128 17.12 -31.77 10.86
C ASN A 128 17.77 -32.22 12.18
N PHE A 129 17.11 -31.98 13.30
CA PHE A 129 17.51 -32.45 14.63
C PHE A 129 17.69 -33.97 14.70
N ASP A 130 16.91 -34.75 13.94
CA ASP A 130 17.02 -36.20 13.82
C ASP A 130 18.23 -36.64 12.95
N SER A 131 19.08 -35.70 12.56
CA SER A 131 20.26 -35.92 11.71
C SER A 131 19.95 -36.34 10.26
N HIS A 132 18.70 -36.24 9.80
CA HIS A 132 18.32 -36.45 8.41
C HIS A 132 18.61 -35.26 7.52
N LEU A 133 18.93 -35.51 6.26
CA LEU A 133 19.16 -34.47 5.26
C LEU A 133 17.87 -34.26 4.45
N HIS A 134 17.34 -33.05 4.47
CA HIS A 134 16.15 -32.67 3.73
C HIS A 134 16.51 -31.75 2.57
N ILE A 135 15.95 -32.04 1.39
CA ILE A 135 16.12 -31.25 0.16
C ILE A 135 14.73 -30.93 -0.36
N HIS A 136 14.46 -29.65 -0.56
CA HIS A 136 13.17 -29.16 -1.06
C HIS A 136 13.35 -28.34 -2.33
N THR A 137 12.50 -28.60 -3.32
CA THR A 137 12.38 -27.87 -4.59
C THR A 137 10.92 -27.63 -4.97
N ASP A 138 9.98 -28.04 -4.13
CA ASP A 138 8.54 -27.93 -4.31
C ASP A 138 8.06 -26.47 -4.33
N GLU A 139 6.87 -26.28 -4.82
CA GLU A 139 6.19 -24.98 -4.88
C GLU A 139 5.55 -24.58 -3.55
N GLY A 140 5.18 -23.30 -3.43
CA GLY A 140 4.48 -22.75 -2.27
C GLY A 140 5.37 -22.48 -1.06
N ARG A 141 6.70 -22.66 -1.17
CA ARG A 141 7.65 -22.36 -0.10
C ARG A 141 7.94 -20.85 -0.06
N MET A 142 8.06 -20.31 1.14
CA MET A 142 8.55 -18.95 1.36
C MET A 142 10.08 -18.97 1.40
N VAL A 143 10.70 -18.18 0.52
CA VAL A 143 12.15 -18.06 0.37
C VAL A 143 12.53 -16.59 0.51
N ARG A 144 13.67 -16.31 1.13
CA ARG A 144 14.20 -14.95 1.25
C ARG A 144 15.71 -14.92 1.01
N HIS A 145 16.19 -13.75 0.56
CA HIS A 145 17.60 -13.51 0.33
C HIS A 145 18.28 -12.86 1.54
N VAL A 146 19.53 -13.22 1.77
CA VAL A 146 20.44 -12.62 2.76
C VAL A 146 21.81 -12.38 2.12
N LEU A 147 22.60 -11.48 2.68
CA LEU A 147 23.97 -11.24 2.24
C LEU A 147 24.86 -12.41 2.65
N GLY A 148 25.66 -12.88 1.70
CA GLY A 148 26.71 -13.87 1.97
C GLY A 148 27.83 -13.27 2.82
N THR A 149 28.44 -14.09 3.68
CA THR A 149 29.59 -13.72 4.50
C THR A 149 30.86 -14.36 3.96
N THR A 150 32.00 -13.78 4.33
CA THR A 150 33.34 -14.37 4.07
C THR A 150 33.48 -15.73 4.77
N GLU A 151 34.45 -16.53 4.37
CA GLU A 151 34.71 -17.83 5.00
C GLU A 151 34.94 -17.75 6.51
N SER A 152 35.49 -16.62 6.98
CA SER A 152 35.64 -16.34 8.40
C SER A 152 34.30 -16.04 9.10
N GLY A 153 33.23 -15.72 8.36
CA GLY A 153 31.93 -15.32 8.89
C GLY A 153 31.94 -13.99 9.62
N GLN A 154 32.91 -13.11 9.32
CA GLN A 154 33.14 -11.86 10.05
C GLN A 154 32.87 -10.59 9.23
N ASP A 155 32.73 -10.71 7.90
CA ASP A 155 32.41 -9.60 7.01
C ASP A 155 31.47 -10.06 5.89
N ILE A 156 30.85 -9.09 5.20
CA ILE A 156 29.96 -9.36 4.06
C ILE A 156 30.75 -9.39 2.77
N LEU A 157 30.29 -10.22 1.82
CA LEU A 157 30.84 -10.28 0.46
C LEU A 157 30.40 -9.13 -0.42
N TYR A 158 29.31 -8.45 -0.08
CA TYR A 158 28.77 -7.35 -0.86
C TYR A 158 29.58 -6.08 -0.73
N ASN A 159 30.01 -5.53 -1.86
CA ASN A 159 30.65 -4.20 -1.95
C ASN A 159 29.82 -3.30 -2.88
N PRO A 160 29.21 -2.22 -2.36
CA PRO A 160 28.34 -1.34 -3.16
C PRO A 160 29.04 -0.68 -4.35
N LYS A 161 30.36 -0.45 -4.28
CA LYS A 161 31.13 0.16 -5.39
C LYS A 161 31.28 -0.77 -6.59
N ILE A 162 31.25 -2.09 -6.36
CA ILE A 162 31.52 -3.10 -7.41
C ILE A 162 30.23 -3.74 -7.89
N HIS A 163 29.30 -4.00 -6.98
CA HIS A 163 28.17 -4.90 -7.23
C HIS A 163 26.84 -4.16 -7.49
N VAL A 164 26.81 -2.81 -7.48
CA VAL A 164 25.58 -2.01 -7.61
C VAL A 164 24.81 -2.28 -8.91
N ASN A 165 25.52 -2.58 -10.00
CA ASN A 165 24.91 -2.80 -11.31
C ASN A 165 24.71 -4.29 -11.67
N MET A 166 24.96 -5.20 -10.74
CA MET A 166 24.78 -6.63 -10.97
C MET A 166 23.32 -7.03 -10.85
N SER A 167 22.86 -7.93 -11.73
CA SER A 167 21.52 -8.51 -11.60
C SER A 167 21.42 -9.40 -10.35
N LEU A 168 20.20 -9.64 -9.86
CA LEU A 168 19.95 -10.51 -8.71
C LEU A 168 20.56 -11.90 -8.93
N ASP A 169 20.36 -12.50 -10.10
CA ASP A 169 20.91 -13.83 -10.45
C ASP A 169 22.43 -13.83 -10.48
N ALA A 170 23.06 -12.77 -10.94
CA ALA A 170 24.50 -12.63 -10.94
C ALA A 170 25.07 -12.53 -9.52
N LEU A 171 24.41 -11.81 -8.62
CA LEU A 171 24.76 -11.71 -7.21
C LEU A 171 24.64 -13.06 -6.50
N VAL A 172 23.58 -13.82 -6.79
CA VAL A 172 23.42 -15.19 -6.26
C VAL A 172 24.47 -16.14 -6.81
N ALA A 173 24.76 -16.07 -8.12
CA ALA A 173 25.80 -16.88 -8.75
C ALA A 173 27.18 -16.63 -8.16
N ALA A 174 27.51 -15.38 -7.87
CA ALA A 174 28.76 -14.99 -7.21
C ALA A 174 28.81 -15.35 -5.72
N GLY A 175 27.70 -15.84 -5.13
CA GLY A 175 27.59 -16.15 -3.69
C GLY A 175 27.49 -14.93 -2.79
N ILE A 176 27.36 -13.74 -3.37
CA ILE A 176 27.18 -12.45 -2.65
C ILE A 176 25.83 -12.41 -1.96
N LEU A 177 24.79 -12.93 -2.65
CA LEU A 177 23.49 -13.20 -2.08
C LEU A 177 23.27 -14.70 -1.93
N GLN A 178 22.71 -15.10 -0.81
CA GLN A 178 22.25 -16.45 -0.53
C GLN A 178 20.75 -16.41 -0.32
N TYR A 179 20.07 -17.51 -0.60
CA TYR A 179 18.64 -17.64 -0.33
C TYR A 179 18.38 -18.85 0.58
N PHE A 180 17.39 -18.70 1.45
CA PHE A 180 16.98 -19.74 2.38
C PHE A 180 15.46 -19.80 2.44
N ASP A 181 14.90 -21.00 2.54
CA ASP A 181 13.52 -21.18 2.97
C ASP A 181 13.41 -21.17 4.49
N ILE A 182 12.19 -21.24 5.04
CA ILE A 182 11.97 -21.18 6.49
C ILE A 182 12.71 -22.31 7.22
N ALA A 183 12.66 -23.52 6.69
CA ALA A 183 13.23 -24.69 7.35
C ALA A 183 14.77 -24.61 7.39
N GLU A 184 15.39 -24.24 6.27
CA GLU A 184 16.84 -24.04 6.20
C GLU A 184 17.26 -22.84 7.06
N PHE A 185 16.51 -21.72 7.01
CA PHE A 185 16.81 -20.51 7.77
C PHE A 185 16.89 -20.76 9.27
N THR A 186 16.05 -21.61 9.83
CA THR A 186 16.08 -21.96 11.26
C THR A 186 17.36 -22.68 11.70
N THR A 187 18.07 -23.31 10.77
CA THR A 187 19.35 -24.00 11.04
C THR A 187 20.57 -23.10 10.87
N GLN A 188 20.40 -21.91 10.29
CA GLN A 188 21.46 -20.97 9.99
C GLN A 188 21.63 -19.89 11.07
N ARG A 189 22.82 -19.34 11.15
CA ARG A 189 23.12 -18.17 12.00
C ARG A 189 23.25 -16.94 11.13
N ILE A 190 22.24 -16.10 11.16
CA ILE A 190 22.16 -14.87 10.36
C ILE A 190 22.35 -13.66 11.28
N ALA A 191 23.29 -12.78 10.95
CA ALA A 191 23.49 -11.52 11.67
C ALA A 191 22.40 -10.51 11.27
N VAL A 192 21.92 -9.73 12.24
CA VAL A 192 20.85 -8.73 12.01
C VAL A 192 21.40 -7.53 11.23
N ASP A 193 22.62 -7.14 11.48
CA ASP A 193 23.30 -6.03 10.83
C ASP A 193 24.83 -6.27 10.74
N ILE A 194 25.49 -5.43 9.95
CA ILE A 194 26.95 -5.48 9.77
C ILE A 194 27.70 -5.18 11.10
N GLY A 195 27.13 -4.33 11.94
CA GLY A 195 27.70 -4.02 13.24
C GLY A 195 27.71 -5.23 14.18
N THR A 196 26.63 -6.00 14.18
CA THR A 196 26.54 -7.29 14.89
C THR A 196 27.55 -8.30 14.35
N LEU A 197 27.70 -8.37 13.01
CA LEU A 197 28.66 -9.24 12.37
C LEU A 197 30.11 -8.91 12.80
N ARG A 198 30.49 -7.64 12.81
CA ARG A 198 31.82 -7.19 13.22
C ARG A 198 32.08 -7.40 14.69
N ARG A 199 31.09 -7.18 15.57
CA ARG A 199 31.21 -7.49 17.00
C ARG A 199 31.41 -8.98 17.27
N ALA A 200 30.75 -9.82 16.52
CA ALA A 200 30.89 -11.27 16.62
C ALA A 200 32.31 -11.78 16.29
N ALA A 201 33.08 -11.03 15.52
CA ALA A 201 34.48 -11.32 15.26
C ALA A 201 35.31 -11.34 16.55
N THR A 202 35.04 -10.45 17.51
CA THR A 202 35.69 -10.42 18.80
C THR A 202 35.28 -11.58 19.71
N GLU A 203 34.03 -12.09 19.52
CA GLU A 203 33.46 -13.18 20.32
C GLU A 203 33.72 -14.57 19.70
N ARG A 204 34.50 -14.68 18.64
CA ARG A 204 34.77 -15.92 17.88
C ARG A 204 33.50 -16.65 17.39
N ARG A 205 32.41 -15.91 17.20
CA ARG A 205 31.18 -16.45 16.62
C ARG A 205 31.23 -16.35 15.09
N ARG A 206 30.77 -17.39 14.40
CA ARG A 206 30.67 -17.40 12.94
C ARG A 206 29.21 -17.29 12.53
N TYR A 207 28.93 -16.41 11.57
CA TYR A 207 27.64 -16.26 10.92
C TYR A 207 27.70 -16.79 9.49
N THR A 208 26.63 -17.40 9.03
CA THR A 208 26.48 -17.93 7.66
C THR A 208 25.95 -16.90 6.69
N GLY A 209 25.37 -15.81 7.20
CA GLY A 209 24.84 -14.71 6.40
C GLY A 209 24.58 -13.47 7.27
N CYS A 210 24.27 -12.38 6.61
CA CYS A 210 23.85 -11.13 7.23
C CYS A 210 22.56 -10.63 6.57
N GLU A 211 21.66 -10.06 7.35
CA GLU A 211 20.48 -9.39 6.80
C GLU A 211 20.90 -8.26 5.85
N ILE A 212 20.16 -8.10 4.76
CA ILE A 212 20.35 -6.96 3.85
C ILE A 212 20.02 -5.68 4.64
N HIS A 213 18.86 -5.65 5.27
CA HIS A 213 18.47 -4.62 6.23
C HIS A 213 17.33 -5.16 7.11
N PRO A 214 17.33 -4.89 8.44
CA PRO A 214 16.28 -5.38 9.35
C PRO A 214 14.87 -4.97 8.97
N TYR A 215 14.72 -3.84 8.30
CA TYR A 215 13.45 -3.32 7.81
C TYR A 215 12.70 -4.32 6.89
N LEU A 216 13.41 -5.22 6.20
CA LEU A 216 12.81 -6.23 5.30
C LEU A 216 11.94 -7.26 6.04
N MET A 217 11.99 -7.33 7.37
CA MET A 217 11.06 -8.15 8.16
C MET A 217 9.63 -7.58 8.18
N LEU A 218 9.45 -6.31 7.81
CA LEU A 218 8.14 -5.66 7.76
C LEU A 218 7.39 -6.00 6.48
N GLY A 219 6.05 -6.02 6.56
CA GLY A 219 5.19 -6.06 5.39
C GLY A 219 5.09 -4.71 4.70
N LEU A 220 4.42 -4.66 3.54
CA LEU A 220 4.31 -3.46 2.71
C LEU A 220 3.70 -2.27 3.48
N THR A 221 2.56 -2.48 4.15
CA THR A 221 1.87 -1.40 4.88
C THR A 221 2.61 -0.99 6.15
N ALA A 222 3.28 -1.93 6.82
CA ALA A 222 4.08 -1.65 7.99
C ALA A 222 5.36 -0.86 7.64
N SER A 223 5.92 -1.08 6.46
CA SER A 223 7.12 -0.37 6.02
C SER A 223 6.89 1.13 5.75
N LEU A 224 5.63 1.53 5.53
CA LEU A 224 5.24 2.93 5.35
C LEU A 224 5.05 3.71 6.66
N ILE A 225 5.24 3.06 7.81
CA ILE A 225 5.17 3.72 9.12
C ILE A 225 6.57 4.26 9.45
N PRO A 226 6.74 5.58 9.56
CA PRO A 226 8.04 6.13 9.89
C PRO A 226 8.42 5.78 11.34
N MET A 227 9.69 5.41 11.53
CA MET A 227 10.25 5.07 12.85
C MET A 227 9.37 4.10 13.67
N ILE A 228 8.90 3.04 13.01
CA ILE A 228 7.98 2.05 13.57
C ILE A 228 8.46 1.45 14.90
N GLN A 229 9.78 1.32 15.09
CA GLN A 229 10.41 0.81 16.31
C GLN A 229 10.19 1.72 17.53
N CYS A 230 9.84 2.99 17.31
CA CYS A 230 9.60 3.96 18.37
C CYS A 230 8.13 3.98 18.84
N ASN A 231 7.26 3.19 18.25
CA ASN A 231 5.86 3.11 18.61
C ASN A 231 5.54 1.83 19.38
N GLN A 232 4.51 1.88 20.20
CA GLN A 232 3.90 0.68 20.79
C GLN A 232 3.35 -0.23 19.69
N SER A 233 3.64 -1.55 19.76
CA SER A 233 3.30 -2.53 18.72
C SER A 233 1.82 -2.54 18.30
N PRO A 234 0.81 -2.49 19.22
CA PRO A 234 -0.60 -2.43 18.81
C PRO A 234 -0.93 -1.21 17.95
N ARG A 235 -0.26 -0.08 18.15
CA ARG A 235 -0.49 1.13 17.35
C ARG A 235 -0.01 0.96 15.91
N ASN A 236 1.09 0.25 15.71
CA ASN A 236 1.56 -0.11 14.39
C ASN A 236 0.56 -1.04 13.68
N THR A 237 -0.04 -2.00 14.39
CA THR A 237 -1.09 -2.86 13.87
C THR A 237 -2.32 -2.06 13.45
N TYR A 238 -2.76 -1.10 14.26
CA TYR A 238 -3.86 -0.22 13.91
C TYR A 238 -3.55 0.61 12.67
N GLN A 239 -2.35 1.15 12.56
CA GLN A 239 -1.96 1.92 11.39
C GLN A 239 -1.91 1.06 10.12
N THR A 240 -1.40 -0.16 10.17
CA THR A 240 -1.40 -1.06 9.00
C THR A 240 -2.81 -1.41 8.51
N SER A 241 -3.76 -1.52 9.42
CA SER A 241 -5.17 -1.73 9.09
C SER A 241 -5.80 -0.45 8.51
N MET A 242 -5.51 0.70 9.10
CA MET A 242 -6.05 1.99 8.65
C MET A 242 -5.47 2.42 7.30
N SER A 243 -4.18 2.25 7.03
CA SER A 243 -3.57 2.67 5.76
C SER A 243 -4.25 2.05 4.53
N LYS A 244 -4.89 0.89 4.67
CA LYS A 244 -5.68 0.25 3.61
C LYS A 244 -7.03 0.93 3.36
N GLN A 245 -7.48 1.80 4.25
CA GLN A 245 -8.75 2.54 4.20
C GLN A 245 -8.55 4.03 3.93
N ALA A 246 -7.32 4.51 3.84
CA ALA A 246 -7.01 5.91 3.60
C ALA A 246 -7.42 6.33 2.19
N ILE A 247 -7.98 7.54 2.09
CA ILE A 247 -8.30 8.15 0.80
C ILE A 247 -6.99 8.59 0.14
N ALA A 248 -6.76 8.13 -1.08
CA ALA A 248 -5.55 8.38 -1.85
C ALA A 248 -5.85 8.82 -3.27
N HIS A 249 -4.82 8.99 -4.08
CA HIS A 249 -4.97 9.07 -5.52
C HIS A 249 -5.06 7.63 -6.07
N PRO A 250 -6.18 7.24 -6.72
CA PRO A 250 -6.42 5.86 -7.12
C PRO A 250 -5.56 5.38 -8.31
N GLY A 251 -4.59 6.14 -8.78
CA GLY A 251 -3.70 5.75 -9.87
C GLY A 251 -4.47 5.33 -11.13
N VAL A 252 -4.16 4.13 -11.63
CA VAL A 252 -4.77 3.56 -12.86
C VAL A 252 -6.28 3.38 -12.75
N HIS A 253 -6.81 3.15 -11.54
CA HIS A 253 -8.26 2.96 -11.32
C HIS A 253 -9.09 4.22 -11.57
N SER A 254 -8.48 5.41 -11.62
CA SER A 254 -9.20 6.66 -11.90
C SER A 254 -9.83 6.69 -13.29
N SER A 255 -9.30 5.94 -14.24
CA SER A 255 -9.81 5.82 -15.62
C SER A 255 -10.95 4.84 -15.75
N GLN A 256 -11.11 3.89 -14.83
CA GLN A 256 -12.18 2.88 -14.88
C GLN A 256 -13.53 3.51 -14.55
N MET A 257 -14.52 3.28 -15.44
CA MET A 257 -15.86 3.86 -15.32
C MET A 257 -16.71 3.18 -14.23
N ASP A 258 -16.44 1.91 -13.92
CA ASP A 258 -17.30 1.09 -13.04
C ASP A 258 -17.12 1.35 -11.54
N LEU A 259 -16.14 2.17 -11.14
CA LEU A 259 -15.78 2.34 -9.75
C LEU A 259 -16.32 3.64 -9.15
N CYS A 260 -17.17 3.50 -8.13
CA CYS A 260 -17.40 4.57 -7.16
C CYS A 260 -16.17 4.68 -6.27
N THR A 261 -15.50 5.81 -6.28
CA THR A 261 -14.25 6.00 -5.55
C THR A 261 -14.13 7.39 -4.97
N HIS A 262 -13.38 7.49 -3.89
CA HIS A 262 -12.95 8.77 -3.32
C HIS A 262 -11.49 9.01 -3.74
N LYS A 263 -11.24 10.14 -4.36
CA LYS A 263 -9.92 10.57 -4.80
C LYS A 263 -9.47 11.77 -3.97
N LEU A 264 -8.26 11.73 -3.43
CA LEU A 264 -7.64 12.90 -2.83
C LEU A 264 -7.24 13.89 -3.94
N VAL A 265 -7.70 15.15 -3.84
CA VAL A 265 -7.50 16.15 -4.91
C VAL A 265 -6.07 16.69 -4.88
N TYR A 266 -5.55 17.01 -3.69
CA TYR A 266 -4.20 17.53 -3.48
C TYR A 266 -3.37 16.58 -2.63
N PRO A 267 -2.98 15.41 -3.16
CA PRO A 267 -2.11 14.50 -2.44
C PRO A 267 -0.72 15.12 -2.29
N GLN A 268 -0.13 15.02 -1.10
CA GLN A 268 1.20 15.53 -0.82
C GLN A 268 2.13 14.39 -0.46
N VAL A 269 3.37 14.50 -0.91
CA VAL A 269 4.43 13.58 -0.48
C VAL A 269 4.81 13.90 0.96
N PRO A 270 4.95 12.89 1.85
CA PRO A 270 5.34 13.15 3.21
C PRO A 270 6.75 13.76 3.30
N LEU A 271 6.93 14.74 4.19
CA LEU A 271 8.25 15.34 4.44
C LEU A 271 9.25 14.31 5.00
N VAL A 272 8.79 13.42 5.86
CA VAL A 272 9.59 12.30 6.38
C VAL A 272 9.18 11.02 5.64
N ARG A 273 10.02 10.60 4.70
CA ARG A 273 9.81 9.38 3.91
C ARG A 273 10.38 8.17 4.60
N THR A 274 9.77 7.01 4.38
CA THR A 274 10.23 5.71 4.86
C THR A 274 11.03 4.94 3.82
N ASP A 275 10.76 5.17 2.55
CA ASP A 275 11.55 4.67 1.44
C ASP A 275 12.79 5.55 1.29
N ASN A 276 13.91 4.96 1.21
CA ASN A 276 15.13 5.63 0.85
C ASN A 276 15.55 5.08 -0.49
N ASP A 277 15.41 5.84 -1.55
CA ASP A 277 16.02 5.62 -2.87
C ASP A 277 15.99 4.17 -3.43
N SER A 278 15.15 3.30 -2.88
CA SER A 278 15.22 1.85 -3.09
C SER A 278 14.16 1.30 -4.06
N GLY A 279 13.60 2.13 -4.94
CA GLY A 279 12.75 1.65 -6.04
C GLY A 279 11.30 1.25 -5.67
N LEU A 280 10.93 1.23 -4.40
CA LEU A 280 9.54 1.10 -3.94
C LEU A 280 8.96 2.48 -3.59
N ASP A 281 8.96 3.39 -4.56
CA ASP A 281 8.58 4.79 -4.38
C ASP A 281 7.06 4.99 -4.28
N ILE A 282 6.43 4.25 -3.34
CA ILE A 282 4.98 4.28 -3.13
C ILE A 282 4.53 5.63 -2.59
N GLU A 283 5.32 6.23 -1.69
CA GLU A 283 4.97 7.50 -1.04
C GLU A 283 4.97 8.69 -2.01
N THR A 284 5.76 8.63 -3.09
CA THR A 284 5.78 9.65 -4.15
C THR A 284 4.80 9.37 -5.27
N THR A 285 4.66 8.11 -5.68
CA THR A 285 3.75 7.74 -6.79
C THR A 285 2.29 7.74 -6.40
N ALA A 286 1.97 7.36 -5.16
CA ALA A 286 0.60 7.26 -4.64
C ALA A 286 0.50 7.79 -3.20
N PRO A 287 0.71 9.10 -2.96
CA PRO A 287 0.64 9.65 -1.62
C PRO A 287 -0.75 9.49 -1.00
N LEU A 288 -0.79 9.11 0.28
CA LEU A 288 -1.99 8.72 1.01
C LEU A 288 -2.60 9.86 1.86
N GLY A 289 -2.10 11.08 1.77
CA GLY A 289 -2.55 12.18 2.63
C GLY A 289 -1.87 13.50 2.34
N GLY A 290 -1.72 14.32 3.38
CA GLY A 290 -1.09 15.63 3.33
C GLY A 290 -0.25 15.94 4.57
N ASN A 291 0.61 16.94 4.46
CA ASN A 291 1.41 17.46 5.56
C ASN A 291 0.63 18.54 6.30
N PHE A 292 0.27 18.30 7.55
CA PHE A 292 -0.49 19.21 8.39
C PHE A 292 0.41 19.82 9.45
N LEU A 293 0.29 21.10 9.69
CA LEU A 293 0.89 21.74 10.85
C LEU A 293 0.03 21.42 12.09
N VAL A 294 0.59 20.60 12.97
CA VAL A 294 -0.14 20.03 14.11
C VAL A 294 0.35 20.61 15.42
N ALA A 295 -0.56 21.13 16.22
CA ALA A 295 -0.33 21.49 17.61
C ALA A 295 -0.80 20.37 18.53
N ILE A 296 0.08 19.91 19.41
CA ILE A 296 -0.26 18.90 20.42
C ILE A 296 -0.61 19.64 21.71
N SER A 297 -1.90 19.87 21.90
CA SER A 297 -2.41 20.63 23.04
C SER A 297 -3.87 20.28 23.35
N ASN A 298 -4.27 20.55 24.58
CA ASN A 298 -5.68 20.61 24.92
C ASN A 298 -6.15 22.04 24.67
N TYR A 299 -7.18 22.22 23.85
CA TYR A 299 -7.73 23.51 23.54
C TYR A 299 -9.22 23.54 23.78
N SER A 300 -9.67 24.48 24.64
CA SER A 300 -11.08 24.73 24.97
C SER A 300 -11.92 23.51 25.38
N GLY A 301 -11.28 22.44 25.86
CA GLY A 301 -11.95 21.17 26.24
C GLY A 301 -12.54 20.35 25.09
N VAL A 302 -12.42 20.80 23.84
CA VAL A 302 -13.03 20.15 22.66
C VAL A 302 -12.23 18.96 22.19
N THR A 303 -10.93 18.88 22.49
CA THR A 303 -10.03 17.80 22.06
C THR A 303 -10.10 16.54 22.94
N GLN A 304 -11.15 16.33 23.71
CA GLN A 304 -11.32 15.12 24.53
C GLN A 304 -11.63 13.89 23.69
N ASN A 305 -11.32 12.71 24.24
CA ASN A 305 -11.70 11.40 23.66
C ASN A 305 -11.36 11.24 22.17
N ASP A 306 -10.13 11.58 21.76
CA ASP A 306 -9.65 11.48 20.37
C ASP A 306 -10.32 12.47 19.40
N ALA A 307 -10.98 13.49 19.90
CA ALA A 307 -11.47 14.58 19.09
C ALA A 307 -10.31 15.45 18.61
N VAL A 308 -10.40 15.92 17.37
CA VAL A 308 -9.45 16.88 16.79
C VAL A 308 -10.19 18.15 16.39
N VAL A 309 -9.51 19.27 16.49
CA VAL A 309 -9.97 20.56 15.98
C VAL A 309 -9.21 20.88 14.70
N MET A 310 -9.92 21.29 13.66
CA MET A 310 -9.35 21.62 12.36
C MET A 310 -9.57 23.08 12.01
N SER A 311 -8.58 23.69 11.37
CA SER A 311 -8.66 25.07 10.88
C SER A 311 -9.54 25.16 9.63
N ARG A 312 -10.49 26.11 9.60
CA ARG A 312 -11.30 26.40 8.41
C ARG A 312 -10.44 26.89 7.25
N HIS A 313 -9.42 27.69 7.50
CA HIS A 313 -8.50 28.14 6.47
C HIS A 313 -7.69 27.00 5.85
N ALA A 314 -7.30 26.00 6.64
CA ALA A 314 -6.65 24.80 6.11
C ALA A 314 -7.58 24.05 5.14
N ILE A 315 -8.87 23.92 5.49
CA ILE A 315 -9.90 23.33 4.62
C ILE A 315 -10.08 24.14 3.34
N GLN A 316 -10.16 25.47 3.44
CA GLN A 316 -10.31 26.38 2.29
C GLN A 316 -9.11 26.33 1.35
N ARG A 317 -7.90 26.12 1.88
CA ARG A 317 -6.69 25.88 1.06
C ARG A 317 -6.68 24.50 0.38
N GLY A 318 -7.68 23.68 0.61
CA GLY A 318 -7.83 22.35 0.00
C GLY A 318 -7.15 21.22 0.76
N LEU A 319 -6.72 21.43 2.00
CA LEU A 319 -6.09 20.40 2.80
C LEU A 319 -7.10 19.29 3.14
N GLY A 320 -6.83 18.07 2.71
CA GLY A 320 -7.75 16.94 2.86
C GLY A 320 -8.97 16.96 1.93
N LEU A 321 -9.02 17.84 0.93
CA LEU A 321 -10.08 17.87 -0.07
C LEU A 321 -10.14 16.58 -0.87
N THR A 322 -11.35 16.02 -1.00
CA THR A 322 -11.58 14.80 -1.77
C THR A 322 -12.61 15.02 -2.87
N GLN A 323 -12.42 14.32 -3.97
CA GLN A 323 -13.38 14.19 -5.04
C GLN A 323 -14.05 12.82 -4.94
N HIS A 324 -15.36 12.81 -4.77
CA HIS A 324 -16.18 11.61 -4.82
C HIS A 324 -16.64 11.38 -6.24
N LEU A 325 -16.26 10.24 -6.81
CA LEU A 325 -16.71 9.79 -8.12
C LEU A 325 -17.80 8.75 -7.90
N PHE A 326 -18.99 9.06 -8.33
CA PHE A 326 -20.16 8.18 -8.26
C PHE A 326 -20.60 7.82 -9.67
N VAL A 327 -20.92 6.56 -9.93
CA VAL A 327 -21.37 6.09 -11.24
C VAL A 327 -22.82 5.61 -11.14
N ALA A 328 -23.71 6.31 -11.82
CA ALA A 328 -25.06 5.84 -12.05
C ALA A 328 -25.06 4.94 -13.29
N ARG A 329 -25.54 3.73 -13.13
CA ARG A 329 -25.76 2.77 -14.20
C ARG A 329 -27.26 2.62 -14.45
N MET A 330 -27.66 2.74 -15.68
CA MET A 330 -29.06 2.64 -16.12
C MET A 330 -29.17 1.70 -17.31
N ASP A 331 -29.97 0.67 -17.16
CA ASP A 331 -30.22 -0.33 -18.20
C ASP A 331 -31.52 0.04 -18.93
N ILE A 332 -31.41 0.30 -20.22
CA ILE A 332 -32.54 0.55 -21.11
C ILE A 332 -32.82 -0.75 -21.85
N ARG A 333 -34.07 -1.24 -21.76
CA ARG A 333 -34.50 -2.51 -22.37
C ARG A 333 -35.61 -2.23 -23.33
N TYR A 334 -35.69 -3.02 -24.42
CA TYR A 334 -36.80 -3.01 -25.31
C TYR A 334 -38.15 -3.15 -24.55
N PRO A 335 -39.22 -2.38 -24.88
CA PRO A 335 -39.37 -1.49 -26.03
C PRO A 335 -38.85 -0.06 -25.87
N GLU A 336 -38.22 0.30 -24.74
CA GLU A 336 -37.67 1.64 -24.54
C GLU A 336 -36.45 1.90 -25.43
N SER A 337 -36.40 3.05 -26.07
CA SER A 337 -35.25 3.55 -26.83
C SER A 337 -34.89 4.97 -26.38
N LEU A 338 -33.62 5.36 -26.57
CA LEU A 338 -33.20 6.74 -26.36
C LEU A 338 -33.89 7.66 -27.34
N LEU A 339 -34.52 8.72 -26.83
CA LEU A 339 -34.99 9.82 -27.63
C LEU A 339 -33.83 10.78 -27.88
N ALA A 340 -33.38 10.87 -29.14
CA ALA A 340 -32.63 12.02 -29.57
C ALA A 340 -33.58 13.23 -29.53
N LEU A 341 -33.35 14.09 -28.51
CA LEU A 341 -34.09 15.34 -28.41
C LEU A 341 -33.64 16.30 -29.53
N ARG A 342 -34.40 16.37 -30.62
CA ARG A 342 -34.56 17.68 -31.24
C ARG A 342 -35.29 18.53 -30.21
N CYS A 343 -34.61 19.58 -29.69
CA CYS A 343 -35.24 20.47 -28.75
C CYS A 343 -36.69 20.73 -29.11
N PRO A 344 -37.68 20.37 -28.27
CA PRO A 344 -39.02 20.87 -28.45
C PRO A 344 -38.90 22.39 -28.49
N GLY A 345 -39.52 23.04 -29.46
CA GLY A 345 -39.35 24.47 -29.72
C GLY A 345 -39.45 25.36 -28.51
N ALA A 346 -39.34 26.66 -28.66
CA ALA A 346 -39.15 27.78 -27.73
C ALA A 346 -39.78 27.72 -26.32
N ASP A 347 -40.54 26.69 -25.96
CA ASP A 347 -41.20 26.48 -24.67
C ASP A 347 -40.50 25.42 -23.77
N ALA A 348 -39.26 24.99 -24.10
CA ALA A 348 -38.54 24.03 -23.29
C ALA A 348 -38.09 24.70 -21.95
N PRO A 349 -38.32 24.06 -20.80
CA PRO A 349 -37.90 24.62 -19.52
C PRO A 349 -36.37 24.81 -19.49
N GLU A 350 -35.89 25.81 -18.76
CA GLU A 350 -34.46 26.15 -18.64
C GLU A 350 -33.55 24.94 -18.29
N THR A 351 -34.12 23.90 -17.71
CA THR A 351 -33.44 22.62 -17.41
C THR A 351 -32.98 21.83 -18.63
N CYS A 352 -33.48 22.14 -19.85
CA CYS A 352 -33.03 21.47 -21.09
C CYS A 352 -31.63 21.90 -21.53
N THR A 353 -31.03 22.94 -20.96
CA THR A 353 -29.69 23.43 -21.32
C THR A 353 -28.57 22.47 -20.88
N ILE A 354 -28.84 21.58 -19.92
CA ILE A 354 -27.87 20.59 -19.44
C ILE A 354 -27.78 19.34 -20.32
N LEU A 355 -28.75 19.15 -21.23
CA LEU A 355 -28.81 17.97 -22.11
C LEU A 355 -28.19 18.28 -23.49
N HIS A 356 -27.51 17.29 -24.06
CA HIS A 356 -26.98 17.38 -25.41
C HIS A 356 -28.16 17.39 -26.43
N PRO A 357 -28.23 18.39 -27.31
CA PRO A 357 -29.41 18.55 -28.18
C PRO A 357 -29.64 17.39 -29.16
N GLU A 358 -28.56 16.70 -29.55
CA GLU A 358 -28.63 15.59 -30.50
C GLU A 358 -28.89 14.25 -29.81
N THR A 359 -28.27 13.99 -28.65
CA THR A 359 -28.33 12.68 -27.96
C THR A 359 -29.42 12.61 -26.89
N GLY A 360 -29.92 13.76 -26.43
CA GLY A 360 -30.87 13.83 -25.32
C GLY A 360 -30.31 13.37 -23.97
N ILE A 361 -29.01 13.19 -23.85
CA ILE A 361 -28.32 12.77 -22.62
C ILE A 361 -27.57 13.97 -22.02
N VAL A 362 -27.40 13.97 -20.69
CA VAL A 362 -26.69 15.03 -19.98
C VAL A 362 -25.28 15.22 -20.52
N ASN A 363 -24.88 16.50 -20.70
CA ASN A 363 -23.57 16.88 -21.19
C ASN A 363 -22.46 16.61 -20.15
N THR A 364 -21.28 16.21 -20.61
CA THR A 364 -20.07 16.23 -19.78
C THR A 364 -19.73 17.67 -19.41
N GLY A 365 -19.39 17.90 -18.12
CA GLY A 365 -19.15 19.22 -17.57
C GLY A 365 -20.41 19.91 -17.03
N ALA A 366 -21.61 19.42 -17.31
CA ALA A 366 -22.84 19.96 -16.74
C ALA A 366 -22.93 19.70 -15.24
N THR A 367 -23.42 20.69 -14.49
CA THR A 367 -23.74 20.52 -13.07
C THR A 367 -25.16 20.02 -12.94
N VAL A 368 -25.34 18.89 -12.27
CA VAL A 368 -26.63 18.20 -12.08
C VAL A 368 -27.02 18.29 -10.62
N CYS A 369 -28.25 18.72 -10.35
CA CYS A 369 -28.90 18.70 -9.05
C CYS A 369 -29.93 17.58 -8.94
N ALA A 370 -30.34 17.25 -7.74
CA ALA A 370 -31.40 16.27 -7.53
C ALA A 370 -32.71 16.74 -8.19
N GLY A 371 -33.31 15.90 -9.04
CA GLY A 371 -34.50 16.24 -9.78
C GLY A 371 -34.25 16.78 -11.20
N ASP A 372 -32.99 16.99 -11.62
CA ASP A 372 -32.67 17.36 -12.99
C ASP A 372 -32.83 16.16 -13.95
N PRO A 373 -33.24 16.37 -15.20
CA PRO A 373 -33.36 15.31 -16.19
C PRO A 373 -31.96 14.85 -16.64
N LEU A 374 -31.73 13.53 -16.64
CA LEU A 374 -30.47 12.93 -17.11
C LEU A 374 -30.53 12.50 -18.57
N PHE A 375 -31.66 11.97 -19.00
CA PHE A 375 -31.99 11.61 -20.39
C PHE A 375 -33.47 11.35 -20.53
N TYR A 376 -33.93 11.26 -21.79
CA TYR A 376 -35.28 10.91 -22.11
C TYR A 376 -35.33 9.58 -22.90
N THR A 377 -36.35 8.79 -22.65
CA THR A 377 -36.67 7.55 -23.41
C THR A 377 -38.00 7.66 -24.06
N VAL A 378 -38.17 7.01 -25.22
CA VAL A 378 -39.41 6.84 -25.96
C VAL A 378 -39.67 5.37 -26.13
N ASP A 379 -40.95 4.99 -26.13
CA ASP A 379 -41.34 3.65 -26.47
C ASP A 379 -41.22 3.43 -27.98
N ALA A 380 -40.41 2.46 -28.42
CA ALA A 380 -40.20 2.15 -29.82
C ALA A 380 -41.44 1.56 -30.49
N GLU A 381 -42.35 0.93 -29.73
CA GLU A 381 -43.63 0.40 -30.24
C GLU A 381 -44.70 1.50 -30.37
N ASN A 382 -44.57 2.59 -29.59
CA ASN A 382 -45.53 3.67 -29.59
C ASN A 382 -44.86 5.06 -29.65
N PRO A 383 -44.27 5.44 -30.80
CA PRO A 383 -43.47 6.69 -30.91
C PRO A 383 -44.28 7.99 -30.67
N THR A 384 -45.61 7.90 -30.64
CA THR A 384 -46.51 9.03 -30.33
C THR A 384 -46.75 9.23 -28.82
N ALA A 385 -46.30 8.28 -28.00
CA ALA A 385 -46.38 8.42 -26.54
C ALA A 385 -45.48 9.58 -26.02
N PRO A 386 -45.84 10.26 -24.95
CA PRO A 386 -45.02 11.30 -24.39
C PRO A 386 -43.69 10.72 -23.89
N PRO A 387 -42.56 11.38 -24.14
CA PRO A 387 -41.25 10.92 -23.69
C PRO A 387 -41.17 10.82 -22.17
N THR A 388 -40.55 9.75 -21.67
CA THR A 388 -40.33 9.54 -20.24
C THR A 388 -38.96 10.05 -19.85
N ALA A 389 -38.91 11.00 -18.90
CA ALA A 389 -37.66 11.55 -18.36
C ALA A 389 -37.12 10.68 -17.22
N ARG A 390 -35.82 10.40 -17.25
CA ARG A 390 -35.10 9.87 -16.10
C ARG A 390 -34.48 11.01 -15.33
N TYR A 391 -34.94 11.25 -14.11
CA TYR A 391 -34.44 12.31 -13.23
C TYR A 391 -33.33 11.83 -12.31
N ALA A 392 -32.41 12.74 -11.99
CA ALA A 392 -31.32 12.51 -11.04
C ALA A 392 -31.87 12.26 -9.62
N ARG A 393 -31.37 11.25 -8.95
CA ARG A 393 -31.66 10.97 -7.53
C ARG A 393 -30.81 11.86 -6.62
N ALA A 394 -31.10 11.86 -5.32
CA ALA A 394 -30.33 12.61 -4.33
C ALA A 394 -28.83 12.25 -4.27
N GLU A 395 -28.46 11.06 -4.68
CA GLU A 395 -27.08 10.57 -4.74
C GLU A 395 -26.38 10.92 -6.07
N GLU A 396 -27.17 11.18 -7.13
CA GLU A 396 -26.74 11.44 -8.50
C GLU A 396 -26.52 12.94 -8.74
N VAL A 397 -25.79 13.60 -7.84
CA VAL A 397 -25.58 15.06 -7.83
C VAL A 397 -24.09 15.38 -8.03
N GLY A 398 -23.80 16.44 -8.78
CA GLY A 398 -22.45 16.91 -9.02
C GLY A 398 -22.18 17.26 -10.48
N VAL A 399 -20.91 17.44 -10.81
CA VAL A 399 -20.49 17.72 -12.18
C VAL A 399 -20.36 16.40 -12.94
N VAL A 400 -20.97 16.30 -14.11
CA VAL A 400 -20.85 15.13 -14.98
C VAL A 400 -19.43 15.06 -15.52
N ASN A 401 -18.67 14.05 -15.08
CA ASN A 401 -17.28 13.88 -15.46
C ASN A 401 -17.12 13.05 -16.74
N ARG A 402 -17.99 12.03 -16.94
CA ARG A 402 -17.94 11.14 -18.10
C ARG A 402 -19.29 10.49 -18.33
N VAL A 403 -19.65 10.33 -19.58
CA VAL A 403 -20.83 9.59 -20.03
C VAL A 403 -20.37 8.48 -20.96
N GLU A 404 -20.86 7.27 -20.75
CA GLU A 404 -20.66 6.10 -21.62
C GLU A 404 -21.98 5.44 -21.98
N ILE A 405 -22.11 5.07 -23.23
CA ILE A 405 -23.23 4.29 -23.75
C ILE A 405 -22.66 2.96 -24.22
N LEU A 406 -23.09 1.88 -23.60
CA LEU A 406 -22.70 0.52 -23.93
C LEU A 406 -23.85 -0.19 -24.64
N CYS A 407 -23.61 -0.63 -25.84
CA CYS A 407 -24.47 -1.56 -26.57
C CYS A 407 -23.71 -2.86 -26.77
N ASN A 408 -24.40 -3.97 -27.07
CA ASN A 408 -23.77 -5.28 -27.20
C ASN A 408 -22.63 -5.36 -28.24
N ALA A 409 -22.52 -4.40 -29.14
CA ALA A 409 -21.56 -4.39 -30.23
C ALA A 409 -20.55 -3.24 -30.18
N PHE A 410 -20.74 -2.21 -29.35
CA PHE A 410 -19.85 -1.06 -29.30
C PHE A 410 -19.98 -0.29 -27.99
N CYS A 411 -18.92 0.49 -27.65
CA CYS A 411 -18.90 1.43 -26.54
C CYS A 411 -18.65 2.84 -27.09
N ILE A 412 -19.47 3.79 -26.69
CA ILE A 412 -19.32 5.20 -27.03
C ILE A 412 -19.07 5.98 -25.75
N TRP A 413 -18.10 6.88 -25.77
CA TRP A 413 -17.86 7.79 -24.65
C TRP A 413 -17.63 9.22 -25.14
N GLN A 414 -18.07 10.17 -24.36
CA GLN A 414 -17.86 11.59 -24.61
C GLN A 414 -16.61 12.07 -23.87
N THR A 415 -15.69 12.74 -24.58
CA THR A 415 -14.50 13.34 -23.97
C THR A 415 -14.83 14.68 -23.33
N GLN A 416 -13.95 15.18 -22.45
CA GLN A 416 -14.09 16.51 -21.82
C GLN A 416 -14.08 17.66 -22.85
N GLU A 417 -13.54 17.43 -24.05
CA GLU A 417 -13.49 18.40 -25.15
C GLU A 417 -14.77 18.38 -26.02
N GLY A 418 -15.78 17.59 -25.62
CA GLY A 418 -17.04 17.47 -26.36
C GLY A 418 -17.00 16.53 -27.58
N ALA A 419 -15.84 15.95 -27.90
CA ALA A 419 -15.73 14.99 -28.99
C ALA A 419 -16.23 13.60 -28.57
N ASN A 420 -17.08 12.99 -29.40
CA ASN A 420 -17.53 11.62 -29.18
C ASN A 420 -16.52 10.65 -29.77
N LYS A 421 -15.99 9.76 -28.94
CA LYS A 421 -15.14 8.64 -29.34
C LYS A 421 -15.90 7.33 -29.23
N TYR A 422 -15.63 6.38 -30.13
CA TYR A 422 -16.25 5.06 -30.08
C TYR A 422 -15.22 3.94 -30.21
N TRP A 423 -15.57 2.77 -29.69
CA TRP A 423 -14.83 1.53 -29.82
C TRP A 423 -15.77 0.43 -30.28
N THR A 424 -15.41 -0.26 -31.35
CA THR A 424 -16.18 -1.42 -31.85
C THR A 424 -15.49 -2.71 -31.45
N TRP A 425 -16.25 -3.68 -30.97
CA TRP A 425 -15.78 -5.04 -30.75
C TRP A 425 -15.91 -5.80 -32.08
N SER A 426 -14.81 -6.30 -32.64
CA SER A 426 -14.87 -7.22 -33.75
C SER A 426 -15.13 -8.63 -33.23
N GLU A 427 -16.02 -9.37 -33.89
CA GLU A 427 -16.35 -10.78 -33.55
C GLU A 427 -15.15 -11.71 -33.73
N ASP A 428 -14.12 -11.31 -34.48
CA ASP A 428 -12.93 -12.11 -34.82
C ASP A 428 -11.69 -11.86 -33.91
N GLY A 429 -11.83 -11.18 -32.76
CA GLY A 429 -10.73 -10.99 -31.80
C GLY A 429 -9.58 -10.10 -32.28
N GLY A 430 -9.69 -9.45 -33.41
CA GLY A 430 -8.74 -8.44 -33.91
C GLY A 430 -9.04 -7.06 -33.33
N GLY A 431 -7.99 -6.34 -32.89
CA GLY A 431 -8.09 -5.05 -32.21
C GLY A 431 -8.99 -4.05 -32.96
N GLY A 432 -9.97 -3.53 -32.26
CA GLY A 432 -10.90 -2.54 -32.79
C GLY A 432 -10.21 -1.20 -33.06
N GLY A 433 -10.66 -0.48 -34.09
CA GLY A 433 -10.15 0.85 -34.43
C GLY A 433 -10.78 1.96 -33.58
N GLU A 434 -10.02 2.96 -33.20
CA GLU A 434 -10.51 4.23 -32.65
C GLU A 434 -10.87 5.20 -33.81
N GLY A 435 -12.04 5.82 -33.73
CA GLY A 435 -12.44 6.83 -34.72
C GLY A 435 -13.33 7.91 -34.11
N VAL A 436 -13.41 9.06 -34.76
CA VAL A 436 -14.39 10.11 -34.46
C VAL A 436 -15.52 9.98 -35.49
N ILE A 437 -16.74 9.68 -35.04
CA ILE A 437 -17.92 9.53 -35.91
C ILE A 437 -19.10 10.29 -35.32
N ASP A 438 -20.04 10.66 -36.19
CA ASP A 438 -21.31 11.19 -35.80
C ASP A 438 -22.12 10.09 -35.07
N VAL A 439 -22.27 10.26 -33.77
CA VAL A 439 -22.73 9.23 -32.81
C VAL A 439 -24.17 8.81 -33.11
N LEU A 440 -24.98 9.74 -33.64
CA LEU A 440 -26.38 9.49 -33.93
C LEU A 440 -26.60 8.48 -35.05
N ASP A 441 -25.81 8.58 -36.12
CA ASP A 441 -25.92 7.66 -37.26
C ASP A 441 -25.61 6.22 -36.88
N VAL A 442 -24.62 6.04 -35.99
CA VAL A 442 -24.22 4.71 -35.51
C VAL A 442 -25.24 4.13 -34.53
N ILE A 443 -25.75 4.95 -33.59
CA ILE A 443 -26.75 4.52 -32.62
C ILE A 443 -28.06 4.18 -33.34
N GLN A 444 -28.54 5.04 -34.25
CA GLN A 444 -29.80 4.81 -34.96
C GLN A 444 -29.72 3.62 -35.90
N ARG A 445 -28.68 3.47 -36.70
CA ARG A 445 -28.55 2.31 -37.62
C ARG A 445 -28.47 0.99 -36.86
N ARG A 446 -27.68 0.91 -35.80
CA ARG A 446 -27.48 -0.34 -35.03
C ARG A 446 -28.64 -0.67 -34.10
N LEU A 447 -29.34 0.31 -33.54
CA LEU A 447 -30.58 0.08 -32.79
C LEU A 447 -31.72 -0.43 -33.66
N MET A 448 -31.78 -0.01 -34.94
CA MET A 448 -32.76 -0.54 -35.90
C MET A 448 -32.44 -1.97 -36.38
N GLU A 449 -31.13 -2.32 -36.45
CA GLU A 449 -30.70 -3.66 -36.89
C GLU A 449 -30.93 -4.75 -35.81
N THR A 450 -30.98 -4.40 -34.52
CA THR A 450 -31.12 -5.37 -33.42
C THR A 450 -31.98 -4.83 -32.27
N PRO A 451 -33.30 -4.76 -32.44
CA PRO A 451 -34.19 -4.08 -31.47
C PRO A 451 -34.32 -4.74 -30.10
N GLN A 452 -33.85 -5.97 -29.91
CA GLN A 452 -33.97 -6.69 -28.64
C GLN A 452 -32.75 -6.56 -27.71
N LYS A 453 -31.71 -5.81 -28.07
CA LYS A 453 -30.49 -5.73 -27.27
C LYS A 453 -30.54 -4.58 -26.25
N ALA A 454 -30.23 -4.91 -25.00
CA ALA A 454 -30.16 -3.95 -23.91
C ALA A 454 -29.05 -2.91 -24.15
N MET A 455 -29.35 -1.65 -23.89
CA MET A 455 -28.40 -0.54 -23.86
C MET A 455 -28.14 -0.18 -22.39
N VAL A 456 -26.90 0.07 -22.06
CA VAL A 456 -26.52 0.52 -20.72
C VAL A 456 -25.91 1.91 -20.81
N ILE A 457 -26.51 2.87 -20.10
CA ILE A 457 -25.95 4.21 -19.94
C ILE A 457 -25.24 4.26 -18.59
N ARG A 458 -24.01 4.75 -18.60
CA ARG A 458 -23.24 5.02 -17.40
C ARG A 458 -22.90 6.51 -17.36
N ILE A 459 -23.27 7.17 -16.27
CA ILE A 459 -22.98 8.57 -16.04
C ILE A 459 -22.14 8.66 -14.77
N ARG A 460 -20.94 9.21 -14.87
CA ARG A 460 -20.06 9.42 -13.73
C ARG A 460 -20.15 10.87 -13.26
N PHE A 461 -20.60 11.04 -12.03
CA PHE A 461 -20.67 12.31 -11.33
C PHE A 461 -19.43 12.51 -10.48
N ALA A 462 -18.94 13.73 -10.42
CA ALA A 462 -17.84 14.14 -9.59
C ALA A 462 -18.30 15.23 -8.61
N THR A 463 -18.18 14.95 -7.31
CA THR A 463 -18.56 15.90 -6.24
C THR A 463 -17.35 16.19 -5.37
N MET A 464 -17.06 17.47 -5.12
CA MET A 464 -16.02 17.87 -4.19
C MET A 464 -16.53 17.80 -2.76
N ARG A 465 -15.76 17.14 -1.88
CA ARG A 465 -16.10 17.01 -0.46
C ARG A 465 -14.95 17.52 0.41
N HIS A 466 -15.21 18.64 1.08
CA HIS A 466 -14.33 19.17 2.10
C HIS A 466 -14.33 18.30 3.35
N PRO A 467 -13.28 18.34 4.21
CA PRO A 467 -13.34 17.77 5.53
C PRO A 467 -14.47 18.41 6.36
N GLU A 468 -15.27 17.57 7.01
CA GLU A 468 -16.43 17.96 7.78
C GLU A 468 -16.36 17.40 9.21
N ILE A 469 -17.17 17.97 10.12
CA ILE A 469 -17.33 17.44 11.48
C ILE A 469 -17.82 15.99 11.39
N GLY A 470 -17.14 15.11 12.11
CA GLY A 470 -17.40 13.68 12.12
C GLY A 470 -16.49 12.87 11.18
N ASP A 471 -15.72 13.51 10.30
CA ASP A 471 -14.74 12.81 9.48
C ASP A 471 -13.59 12.27 10.33
N LYS A 472 -13.11 11.09 9.92
CA LYS A 472 -11.99 10.43 10.60
C LYS A 472 -10.68 10.85 9.97
N MET A 473 -9.77 11.32 10.80
CA MET A 473 -8.39 11.65 10.44
C MET A 473 -7.43 10.79 11.27
N ALA A 474 -6.25 10.46 10.76
CA ALA A 474 -5.20 9.84 11.55
C ALA A 474 -3.80 10.16 11.01
N SER A 475 -2.83 10.20 11.91
CA SER A 475 -1.40 10.18 11.54
C SER A 475 -0.97 8.78 11.12
N ARG A 476 0.28 8.63 10.63
CA ARG A 476 0.87 7.32 10.29
C ARG A 476 1.26 6.46 11.51
N HIS A 477 0.82 6.83 12.71
CA HIS A 477 1.20 6.18 13.98
C HIS A 477 0.00 5.59 14.75
N GLY A 478 -1.12 5.36 14.06
CA GLY A 478 -2.30 4.80 14.70
C GLY A 478 -3.03 5.74 15.66
N GLN A 479 -2.80 7.04 15.54
CA GLN A 479 -3.47 8.10 16.29
C GLN A 479 -4.71 8.58 15.51
N LYS A 480 -5.75 7.76 15.55
CA LYS A 480 -7.04 8.11 14.94
C LYS A 480 -7.77 9.15 15.77
N GLY A 481 -8.37 10.13 15.10
CA GLY A 481 -9.23 11.13 15.71
C GLY A 481 -10.39 11.50 14.80
N THR A 482 -11.46 12.02 15.39
CA THR A 482 -12.63 12.50 14.65
C THR A 482 -12.66 14.01 14.72
N ILE A 483 -12.93 14.70 13.61
CA ILE A 483 -13.09 16.15 13.59
C ILE A 483 -14.32 16.49 14.42
N ALA A 484 -14.11 17.12 15.58
CA ALA A 484 -15.18 17.54 16.48
C ALA A 484 -15.62 18.97 16.18
N GLN A 485 -14.68 19.82 15.78
CA GLN A 485 -14.95 21.21 15.50
C GLN A 485 -14.05 21.74 14.39
N VAL A 486 -14.58 22.66 13.60
CA VAL A 486 -13.85 23.47 12.62
C VAL A 486 -13.91 24.91 13.11
N LEU A 487 -12.74 25.45 13.44
CA LEU A 487 -12.60 26.83 13.95
C LEU A 487 -12.02 27.73 12.87
N ASP A 488 -12.40 29.01 12.97
CA ASP A 488 -11.80 30.07 12.17
C ASP A 488 -10.36 30.37 12.67
N CYS A 489 -9.56 31.01 11.85
CA CYS A 489 -8.16 31.30 12.16
C CYS A 489 -8.03 32.19 13.41
N GLU A 490 -9.00 33.08 13.60
CA GLU A 490 -9.06 34.03 14.69
C GLU A 490 -9.26 33.36 16.05
N ASP A 491 -10.01 32.26 16.07
CA ASP A 491 -10.32 31.50 17.29
C ASP A 491 -9.25 30.45 17.64
N LEU A 492 -8.32 30.17 16.73
CA LEU A 492 -7.26 29.18 16.93
C LEU A 492 -6.07 29.79 17.69
N PRO A 493 -5.32 28.98 18.45
CA PRO A 493 -4.11 29.45 19.09
C PRO A 493 -3.05 29.77 18.03
N PHE A 494 -2.25 30.82 18.25
CA PHE A 494 -1.25 31.29 17.32
C PHE A 494 0.11 31.54 17.99
N CYS A 495 1.18 31.46 17.24
CA CYS A 495 2.53 31.79 17.69
C CYS A 495 2.80 33.29 17.55
N ALA A 496 3.88 33.79 18.17
CA ALA A 496 4.27 35.21 18.10
C ALA A 496 4.58 35.68 16.65
N ASP A 497 4.92 34.77 15.75
CA ASP A 497 5.15 35.01 14.32
C ASP A 497 3.87 34.98 13.47
N GLY A 498 2.69 34.80 14.10
CA GLY A 498 1.41 34.67 13.42
C GLY A 498 1.10 33.28 12.87
N THR A 499 1.95 32.28 13.11
CA THR A 499 1.69 30.91 12.66
C THR A 499 0.54 30.27 13.42
N VAL A 500 -0.46 29.77 12.68
CA VAL A 500 -1.66 29.09 13.21
C VAL A 500 -1.62 27.61 12.80
N PRO A 501 -1.93 26.66 13.71
CA PRO A 501 -1.96 25.24 13.36
C PRO A 501 -3.14 24.91 12.43
N ASP A 502 -2.92 23.94 11.53
CA ASP A 502 -3.98 23.37 10.70
C ASP A 502 -4.87 22.40 11.49
N LEU A 503 -4.29 21.73 12.49
CA LEU A 503 -4.96 20.72 13.30
C LEU A 503 -4.45 20.77 14.75
N ILE A 504 -5.36 20.66 15.71
CA ILE A 504 -5.03 20.51 17.13
C ILE A 504 -5.41 19.10 17.57
N PHE A 505 -4.45 18.43 18.19
CA PHE A 505 -4.56 17.06 18.66
C PHE A 505 -4.35 16.98 20.17
N ASN A 506 -5.14 16.13 20.85
CA ASN A 506 -5.11 15.98 22.30
C ASN A 506 -3.74 15.50 22.81
N SER A 507 -3.12 16.26 23.69
CA SER A 507 -1.82 15.92 24.30
C SER A 507 -1.85 14.61 25.10
N HIS A 508 -2.96 14.23 25.72
CA HIS A 508 -3.12 12.98 26.45
C HIS A 508 -3.03 11.71 25.57
N GLY A 509 -3.21 11.86 24.25
CA GLY A 509 -3.07 10.77 23.29
C GLY A 509 -1.64 10.27 23.14
N ILE A 510 -0.62 11.06 23.44
CA ILE A 510 0.80 10.65 23.31
C ILE A 510 1.24 9.73 24.45
N PRO A 511 1.17 10.10 25.74
CA PRO A 511 1.66 9.25 26.82
C PRO A 511 0.83 7.98 26.97
N SER A 512 -0.50 8.05 26.79
CA SER A 512 -1.38 6.88 26.94
C SER A 512 -1.14 5.81 25.86
N ARG A 513 -0.68 6.21 24.66
CA ARG A 513 -0.47 5.31 23.51
C ARG A 513 1.00 5.06 23.19
N MET A 514 1.89 5.82 23.79
CA MET A 514 3.35 5.69 23.60
C MET A 514 3.78 5.72 22.12
N THR A 515 3.16 6.59 21.31
CA THR A 515 3.48 6.78 19.89
C THR A 515 4.61 7.79 19.72
N ILE A 516 5.79 7.44 20.20
CA ILE A 516 6.96 8.33 20.18
C ILE A 516 7.44 8.60 18.75
N GLY A 517 7.21 7.66 17.82
CA GLY A 517 7.50 7.85 16.39
C GLY A 517 6.82 9.08 15.80
N GLN A 518 5.62 9.47 16.27
CA GLN A 518 4.94 10.70 15.83
C GLN A 518 5.70 11.96 16.27
N MET A 519 6.25 11.96 17.48
CA MET A 519 7.05 13.10 17.96
C MET A 519 8.34 13.26 17.15
N TRP A 520 8.99 12.14 16.79
CA TRP A 520 10.13 12.14 15.91
C TRP A 520 9.79 12.65 14.51
N GLU A 521 8.69 12.18 13.93
CA GLU A 521 8.21 12.66 12.64
C GLU A 521 7.96 14.16 12.67
N GLN A 522 7.32 14.66 13.72
CA GLN A 522 7.02 16.08 13.90
C GLN A 522 8.30 16.95 13.92
N LEU A 523 9.31 16.52 14.65
CA LEU A 523 10.59 17.24 14.75
C LEU A 523 11.38 17.21 13.44
N LEU A 524 11.47 16.04 12.82
CA LEU A 524 12.16 15.88 11.53
C LEU A 524 11.48 16.64 10.41
N SER A 525 10.14 16.60 10.35
CA SER A 525 9.37 17.35 9.37
C SER A 525 9.54 18.86 9.55
N LYS A 526 9.54 19.35 10.81
CA LYS A 526 9.80 20.75 11.12
C LYS A 526 11.20 21.16 10.64
N LEU A 527 12.22 20.37 10.97
CA LEU A 527 13.59 20.63 10.53
C LEU A 527 13.71 20.63 9.00
N ARG A 528 13.06 19.70 8.31
CA ARG A 528 13.06 19.64 6.84
C ARG A 528 12.33 20.80 6.18
N ALA A 529 11.29 21.32 6.81
CA ALA A 529 10.54 22.47 6.29
C ALA A 529 11.35 23.78 6.39
N VAL A 530 12.17 23.93 7.44
CA VAL A 530 12.92 25.19 7.68
C VAL A 530 14.37 25.13 7.21
N SER A 531 14.91 23.94 6.95
CA SER A 531 16.31 23.77 6.51
C SER A 531 16.40 23.73 4.97
N PRO A 532 17.26 24.56 4.36
CA PRO A 532 17.50 24.51 2.91
C PRO A 532 18.25 23.25 2.45
N GLN A 533 18.94 22.56 3.33
CA GLN A 533 19.75 21.35 3.04
C GLN A 533 19.05 20.09 3.56
N THR A 534 18.06 19.60 2.80
CA THR A 534 17.29 18.43 3.20
C THR A 534 17.97 17.09 2.93
N SER A 535 18.94 17.05 2.00
CA SER A 535 19.59 15.79 1.56
C SER A 535 20.43 15.10 2.64
N THR A 536 20.92 15.83 3.62
CA THR A 536 21.76 15.29 4.73
C THR A 536 20.96 14.88 5.97
N LEU A 537 19.64 15.07 5.95
CA LEU A 537 18.79 14.77 7.10
C LEU A 537 18.37 13.29 7.09
N PRO A 538 18.33 12.65 8.29
CA PRO A 538 17.93 11.26 8.41
C PRO A 538 16.50 11.04 7.88
N GLY A 539 16.27 9.91 7.22
CA GLY A 539 14.93 9.50 6.76
C GLY A 539 14.06 8.94 7.87
N GLY A 540 12.83 8.56 7.56
CA GLY A 540 11.91 7.88 8.48
C GLY A 540 12.02 6.36 8.49
N ARG A 541 13.01 5.76 7.80
CA ARG A 541 13.14 4.31 7.66
C ARG A 541 13.26 3.64 9.04
N ALA A 542 12.59 2.51 9.19
CA ALA A 542 12.69 1.68 10.37
C ALA A 542 14.13 1.22 10.62
N PHE A 543 14.54 1.23 11.90
CA PHE A 543 15.84 0.75 12.37
C PHE A 543 17.07 1.48 11.83
N SER A 544 16.92 2.65 11.21
CA SER A 544 18.01 3.42 10.62
C SER A 544 18.59 4.51 11.53
N HIS A 545 17.95 4.79 12.66
CA HIS A 545 18.34 5.87 13.57
C HIS A 545 19.19 5.37 14.72
N ALA A 546 20.33 6.04 14.93
CA ALA A 546 21.16 5.92 16.12
C ALA A 546 20.76 6.97 17.17
N ALA A 547 21.13 6.75 18.42
CA ALA A 547 20.84 7.70 19.51
C ALA A 547 21.43 9.11 19.25
N GLY A 548 22.58 9.19 18.57
CA GLY A 548 23.22 10.47 18.21
C GLY A 548 22.48 11.30 17.16
N ASP A 549 21.54 10.69 16.42
CA ASP A 549 20.76 11.43 15.42
C ASP A 549 19.81 12.44 16.06
N LEU A 550 19.28 12.15 17.27
CA LEU A 550 18.47 13.10 18.05
C LEU A 550 19.25 14.35 18.43
N GLU A 551 20.45 14.18 18.97
CA GLU A 551 21.29 15.30 19.38
C GLU A 551 21.64 16.19 18.19
N SER A 552 21.88 15.58 17.03
CA SER A 552 22.10 16.30 15.78
C SER A 552 20.88 17.12 15.36
N ILE A 553 19.67 16.54 15.47
CA ILE A 553 18.41 17.22 15.13
C ILE A 553 18.17 18.39 16.07
N PHE A 554 18.36 18.18 17.40
CA PHE A 554 18.19 19.23 18.41
C PHE A 554 19.17 20.38 18.19
N GLY A 555 20.43 20.06 17.89
CA GLY A 555 21.45 21.06 17.58
C GLY A 555 21.11 21.90 16.34
N LYS A 556 20.66 21.25 15.26
CA LYS A 556 20.25 21.93 14.02
C LYS A 556 19.04 22.83 14.23
N LEU A 557 18.02 22.40 15.00
CA LEU A 557 16.85 23.23 15.32
C LEU A 557 17.26 24.47 16.11
N ASN A 558 18.14 24.33 17.11
CA ASN A 558 18.64 25.46 17.89
C ASN A 558 19.43 26.47 17.04
N ILE A 559 20.27 25.99 16.09
CA ILE A 559 21.00 26.87 15.15
C ILE A 559 20.05 27.68 14.28
N LEU A 560 18.91 27.09 13.90
CA LEU A 560 17.87 27.75 13.10
C LEU A 560 16.93 28.66 13.93
N GLY A 561 17.18 28.81 15.25
CA GLY A 561 16.40 29.67 16.12
C GLY A 561 15.13 29.04 16.70
N TYR A 562 14.93 27.72 16.49
CA TYR A 562 13.78 26.98 17.05
C TYR A 562 14.17 26.24 18.32
N HIS A 563 13.19 25.99 19.17
CA HIS A 563 13.41 25.18 20.37
C HIS A 563 13.77 23.73 19.99
N ALA A 564 14.77 23.13 20.64
CA ALA A 564 15.27 21.78 20.34
C ALA A 564 14.20 20.69 20.29
N TYR A 565 13.20 20.78 21.17
CA TYR A 565 12.10 19.83 21.27
C TYR A 565 10.84 20.28 20.52
N GLY A 566 10.92 21.25 19.60
CA GLY A 566 9.79 21.73 18.81
C GLY A 566 8.71 22.43 19.61
N ARG A 567 9.02 22.92 20.80
CA ARG A 567 8.07 23.64 21.66
C ARG A 567 7.99 25.11 21.25
N GLU A 568 6.77 25.63 21.20
CA GLU A 568 6.49 27.04 20.88
C GLU A 568 5.62 27.68 21.96
N LYS A 569 5.84 28.97 22.20
CA LYS A 569 4.90 29.77 22.99
C LYS A 569 3.74 30.17 22.09
N MET A 570 2.53 29.91 22.54
CA MET A 570 1.32 30.24 21.79
C MET A 570 0.40 31.12 22.61
N TYR A 571 -0.42 31.86 21.91
CA TYR A 571 -1.43 32.76 22.46
C TYR A 571 -2.83 32.22 22.13
N CYS A 572 -3.78 32.41 23.03
CA CYS A 572 -5.16 32.02 22.81
C CYS A 572 -5.82 32.94 21.77
N GLY A 573 -6.40 32.37 20.70
CA GLY A 573 -7.08 33.16 19.67
C GLY A 573 -8.28 33.96 20.23
N LEU A 574 -9.00 33.38 21.19
CA LEU A 574 -10.22 34.01 21.77
C LEU A 574 -9.90 35.15 22.71
N THR A 575 -8.84 35.09 23.52
CA THR A 575 -8.52 36.07 24.55
C THR A 575 -7.29 36.90 24.24
N GLY A 576 -6.43 36.46 23.34
CA GLY A 576 -5.13 37.07 23.06
C GLY A 576 -4.07 36.86 24.15
N GLU A 577 -4.41 36.15 25.23
CA GLU A 577 -3.49 35.91 26.35
C GLU A 577 -2.54 34.76 26.03
N PRO A 578 -1.30 34.76 26.58
CA PRO A 578 -0.39 33.66 26.42
C PRO A 578 -0.95 32.40 27.09
N LEU A 579 -0.81 31.23 26.46
CA LEU A 579 -1.13 29.96 27.08
C LEU A 579 -0.14 29.64 28.22
N ASP A 580 -0.63 29.00 29.28
CA ASP A 580 0.15 28.62 30.49
C ASP A 580 1.21 27.59 30.25
N GLY A 581 1.79 27.52 29.08
CA GLY A 581 2.80 26.53 28.77
C GLY A 581 3.32 26.64 27.36
N THR A 582 4.20 25.72 27.00
CA THR A 582 4.68 25.59 25.64
C THR A 582 3.99 24.45 24.93
N VAL A 583 3.59 24.66 23.69
CA VAL A 583 2.90 23.69 22.84
C VAL A 583 3.89 23.05 21.89
N SER A 584 3.83 21.74 21.71
CA SER A 584 4.60 21.04 20.67
C SER A 584 3.95 21.32 19.32
N LEU A 585 4.64 22.07 18.46
CA LEU A 585 4.17 22.49 17.14
C LEU A 585 5.13 21.99 16.05
N GLY A 586 4.60 21.31 15.06
CA GLY A 586 5.37 20.86 13.90
C GLY A 586 4.51 20.14 12.90
N ILE A 587 5.13 19.66 11.81
CA ILE A 587 4.41 19.08 10.69
C ILE A 587 4.31 17.56 10.88
N VAL A 588 3.11 17.03 10.73
CA VAL A 588 2.82 15.59 10.76
C VAL A 588 2.01 15.21 9.54
N TYR A 589 2.30 14.07 8.94
CA TYR A 589 1.55 13.57 7.80
C TYR A 589 0.24 12.94 8.25
N TYR A 590 -0.89 13.49 7.79
CA TYR A 590 -2.25 13.04 8.12
C TYR A 590 -2.96 12.45 6.93
N GLN A 591 -3.78 11.44 7.21
CA GLN A 591 -4.62 10.69 6.27
C GLN A 591 -6.09 10.91 6.61
N ARG A 592 -6.94 11.10 5.60
CA ARG A 592 -8.40 11.15 5.71
C ARG A 592 -8.99 9.79 5.36
N TYR A 593 -10.02 9.39 6.07
CA TYR A 593 -10.68 8.09 5.92
C TYR A 593 -12.13 8.24 5.50
N ILE A 594 -12.61 7.27 4.72
CA ILE A 594 -14.02 7.22 4.34
C ILE A 594 -14.85 6.93 5.60
N ARG A 595 -15.91 7.71 5.78
CA ARG A 595 -16.93 7.42 6.77
C ARG A 595 -17.87 6.37 6.18
N TYR A 596 -17.96 5.19 6.79
CA TYR A 596 -18.96 4.18 6.48
C TYR A 596 -20.24 4.44 7.29
#